data_8c4897659219e604607f911656aad1e0
#
_entry.id   8c4897659219e604607f911656aad1e0
#
_cell.length_a   1.000
_cell.length_b   1.000
_cell.length_c   1.000
_cell.angle_alpha   90.00
_cell.angle_beta   90.00
_cell.angle_gamma   90.00
#
_symmetry.space_group_name_H-M   'P 1'
#
loop_
_entity.id
_entity.type
_entity.pdbx_description
1 polymer ?
#
loop_
_entity_poly.entity_id
_entity_poly.type
_entity_poly.pdbx_seq_one_letter_code
_entity_poly.pdbx_strand_id
1 'polypeptide(L)'
;MKKITRSHKPLILITNDDGIQAKGIREVADFLKPLGDILIVAPDAPRSGQSSAITVTSPLRMKVVEERNGFLAIRTNGTPVDCIKLSMNILLDERPDLIVSGINHGSNSGVSVIYSGTMGAVFEGALLHIPSTHFGRMPKSIDP
;
A
#
# COMPACT_ATOMS: atom_id res chain seq x y z
N MET A 1 -5.17 -3.63 19.46
CA MET A 1 -4.10 -2.70 19.01
C MET A 1 -4.58 -1.27 19.14
N LYS A 2 -3.75 -0.41 19.66
CA LYS A 2 -4.07 1.01 19.79
C LYS A 2 -4.13 1.66 18.40
N LYS A 3 -5.14 2.43 18.13
CA LYS A 3 -5.24 3.17 16.86
C LYS A 3 -4.13 4.21 16.74
N ILE A 4 -3.68 4.40 15.53
CA ILE A 4 -2.63 5.37 15.21
C ILE A 4 -3.27 6.75 15.14
N THR A 5 -2.79 7.66 15.97
CA THR A 5 -3.23 9.04 15.98
C THR A 5 -2.37 9.86 15.03
N ARG A 6 -2.99 10.69 14.21
CA ARG A 6 -2.26 11.59 13.32
C ARG A 6 -1.43 12.60 14.10
N SER A 7 -0.25 12.87 13.60
CA SER A 7 0.56 14.00 14.02
C SER A 7 0.15 15.27 13.23
N HIS A 8 0.86 16.36 13.40
CA HIS A 8 0.67 17.58 12.61
C HIS A 8 1.13 17.44 11.15
N LYS A 9 1.87 16.39 10.84
CA LYS A 9 2.36 16.13 9.48
C LYS A 9 1.32 15.37 8.68
N PRO A 10 1.34 15.51 7.33
CA PRO A 10 0.54 14.63 6.48
C PRO A 10 0.82 13.16 6.75
N LEU A 11 -0.20 12.34 6.69
CA LEU A 11 -0.07 10.89 6.82
C LEU A 11 -0.20 10.24 5.45
N ILE A 12 0.82 9.48 5.08
CA ILE A 12 0.91 8.77 3.81
C ILE A 12 0.81 7.27 4.07
N LEU A 13 -0.22 6.64 3.52
CA LEU A 13 -0.43 5.20 3.58
C LEU A 13 0.15 4.57 2.32
N ILE A 14 1.05 3.61 2.49
CA ILE A 14 1.73 2.94 1.38
C ILE A 14 1.42 1.44 1.42
N THR A 15 1.10 0.88 0.28
CA THR A 15 0.92 -0.56 0.09
C THR A 15 1.54 -1.01 -1.24
N ASN A 16 1.58 -2.31 -1.49
CA ASN A 16 2.00 -2.89 -2.76
C ASN A 16 1.41 -4.30 -2.93
N ASP A 17 1.64 -4.93 -4.06
CA ASP A 17 1.30 -6.32 -4.29
C ASP A 17 2.51 -7.28 -4.27
N ASP A 18 3.72 -6.73 -4.27
CA ASP A 18 4.97 -7.52 -4.25
C ASP A 18 5.35 -7.98 -2.84
N GLY A 19 4.73 -7.43 -1.82
CA GLY A 19 5.00 -7.77 -0.42
C GLY A 19 5.87 -6.75 0.30
N ILE A 20 5.80 -6.77 1.62
CA ILE A 20 6.49 -5.79 2.47
C ILE A 20 8.03 -5.89 2.38
N GLN A 21 8.55 -7.06 2.00
CA GLN A 21 9.99 -7.28 1.85
C GLN A 21 10.53 -6.76 0.51
N ALA A 22 9.65 -6.37 -0.41
CA ALA A 22 10.08 -5.87 -1.71
C ALA A 22 10.85 -4.57 -1.57
N LYS A 23 11.90 -4.43 -2.38
CA LYS A 23 12.74 -3.24 -2.39
C LYS A 23 11.97 -1.99 -2.79
N GLY A 24 11.02 -2.13 -3.73
CA GLY A 24 10.28 -1.00 -4.28
C GLY A 24 9.45 -0.24 -3.24
N ILE A 25 8.81 -0.93 -2.31
CA ILE A 25 8.00 -0.24 -1.28
C ILE A 25 8.88 0.53 -0.31
N ARG A 26 10.08 0.03 -0.03
CA ARG A 26 11.06 0.73 0.81
C ARG A 26 11.59 1.97 0.12
N GLU A 27 11.88 1.90 -1.15
CA GLU A 27 12.32 3.06 -1.95
C GLU A 27 11.26 4.17 -1.97
N VAL A 28 10.01 3.81 -2.18
CA VAL A 28 8.90 4.77 -2.15
C VAL A 28 8.77 5.42 -0.77
N ALA A 29 8.83 4.62 0.29
CA ALA A 29 8.74 5.14 1.65
C ALA A 29 9.87 6.14 1.96
N ASP A 30 11.09 5.81 1.59
CA ASP A 30 12.25 6.69 1.78
C ASP A 30 12.11 7.99 0.99
N PHE A 31 11.60 7.90 -0.23
CA PHE A 31 11.35 9.06 -1.08
C PHE A 31 10.27 10.00 -0.50
N LEU A 32 9.23 9.44 0.09
CA LEU A 32 8.09 10.21 0.60
C LEU A 32 8.26 10.66 2.05
N LYS A 33 9.21 10.11 2.78
CA LYS A 33 9.42 10.40 4.19
C LYS A 33 9.62 11.89 4.51
N PRO A 34 10.31 12.70 3.69
CA PRO A 34 10.42 14.13 3.95
C PRO A 34 9.07 14.88 3.89
N LEU A 35 8.06 14.29 3.24
CA LEU A 35 6.75 14.92 3.06
C LEU A 35 5.79 14.70 4.22
N GLY A 36 6.01 13.68 5.04
CA GLY A 36 5.08 13.39 6.13
C GLY A 36 5.39 12.10 6.87
N ASP A 37 4.46 11.70 7.72
CA ASP A 37 4.53 10.43 8.42
C ASP A 37 4.15 9.29 7.48
N ILE A 38 4.84 8.16 7.62
CA ILE A 38 4.66 7.00 6.74
C ILE A 38 4.03 5.85 7.51
N LEU A 39 2.94 5.33 6.97
CA LEU A 39 2.36 4.04 7.37
C LEU A 39 2.43 3.09 6.19
N ILE A 40 3.19 2.02 6.33
CA ILE A 40 3.20 0.92 5.38
C ILE A 40 2.28 -0.18 5.92
N VAL A 41 1.31 -0.60 5.13
CA VAL A 41 0.54 -1.81 5.38
C VAL A 41 0.56 -2.62 4.08
N ALA A 42 1.27 -3.72 4.09
CA ALA A 42 1.54 -4.48 2.87
C ALA A 42 1.44 -5.99 3.10
N PRO A 43 1.18 -6.76 2.03
CA PRO A 43 1.16 -8.21 2.13
C PRO A 43 2.48 -8.78 2.65
N ASP A 44 2.40 -9.90 3.35
CA ASP A 44 3.57 -10.62 3.86
C ASP A 44 4.34 -11.35 2.74
N ALA A 45 3.69 -11.57 1.60
CA ALA A 45 4.25 -12.25 0.43
C ALA A 45 3.62 -11.68 -0.84
N PRO A 46 4.22 -11.91 -2.01
CA PRO A 46 3.64 -11.43 -3.26
C PRO A 46 2.20 -11.90 -3.48
N ARG A 47 1.35 -11.00 -3.95
CA ARG A 47 -0.07 -11.23 -4.24
C ARG A 47 -0.40 -10.97 -5.71
N SER A 48 0.57 -11.16 -6.58
CA SER A 48 0.39 -10.98 -8.03
C SER A 48 -0.78 -11.83 -8.55
N GLY A 49 -1.64 -11.22 -9.36
CA GLY A 49 -2.80 -11.90 -9.93
C GLY A 49 -4.04 -11.89 -9.05
N GLN A 50 -3.98 -11.38 -7.82
CA GLN A 50 -5.15 -11.28 -6.94
C GLN A 50 -5.90 -9.95 -7.07
N SER A 51 -5.45 -9.06 -7.94
CA SER A 51 -6.14 -7.85 -8.36
C SER A 51 -6.83 -7.10 -7.20
N SER A 52 -8.13 -6.83 -7.33
CA SER A 52 -8.95 -6.16 -6.33
C SER A 52 -9.61 -7.12 -5.33
N ALA A 53 -9.08 -8.34 -5.19
CA ALA A 53 -9.67 -9.35 -4.32
C ALA A 53 -9.65 -8.94 -2.85
N ILE A 54 -10.75 -9.22 -2.17
CA ILE A 54 -10.88 -9.12 -0.73
C ILE A 54 -10.78 -10.52 -0.15
N THR A 55 -10.03 -10.69 0.94
CA THR A 55 -9.93 -11.98 1.62
C THR A 55 -11.19 -12.22 2.45
N VAL A 56 -11.94 -13.27 2.11
CA VAL A 56 -13.18 -13.64 2.81
C VAL A 56 -13.14 -15.02 3.43
N THR A 57 -12.12 -15.83 3.14
CA THR A 57 -12.05 -17.25 3.53
C THR A 57 -11.14 -17.52 4.72
N SER A 58 -10.33 -16.57 5.15
CA SER A 58 -9.43 -16.74 6.29
C SER A 58 -9.31 -15.44 7.07
N PRO A 59 -9.02 -15.54 8.39
CA PRO A 59 -8.81 -14.35 9.20
C PRO A 59 -7.62 -13.54 8.70
N LEU A 60 -7.76 -12.22 8.68
CA LEU A 60 -6.65 -11.32 8.41
C LEU A 60 -5.81 -11.16 9.68
N ARG A 61 -4.50 -11.25 9.52
CA ARG A 61 -3.52 -11.11 10.59
C ARG A 61 -2.60 -9.96 10.27
N MET A 62 -2.20 -9.25 11.31
CA MET A 62 -1.29 -8.12 11.20
C MET A 62 -0.13 -8.29 12.16
N LYS A 63 1.06 -7.89 11.73
CA LYS A 63 2.24 -7.86 12.58
C LYS A 63 3.07 -6.62 12.28
N VAL A 64 3.44 -5.89 13.34
CA VAL A 64 4.39 -4.77 13.22
C VAL A 64 5.76 -5.31 12.85
N VAL A 65 6.33 -4.81 11.78
CA VAL A 65 7.65 -5.19 11.27
C VAL A 65 8.70 -4.17 11.69
N GLU A 66 8.34 -2.90 11.68
CA GLU A 66 9.24 -1.81 12.02
C GLU A 66 8.43 -0.64 12.57
N GLU A 67 8.93 -0.04 13.64
CA GLU A 67 8.31 1.13 14.26
C GLU A 67 9.39 2.10 14.70
N ARG A 68 9.27 3.33 14.27
CA ARG A 68 10.12 4.45 14.68
C ARG A 68 9.34 5.74 14.53
N ASN A 69 9.90 6.84 15.05
CA ASN A 69 9.21 8.12 15.01
C ASN A 69 8.83 8.52 13.56
N GLY A 70 7.54 8.71 13.33
CA GLY A 70 7.03 9.08 12.01
C GLY A 70 7.03 7.95 10.96
N PHE A 71 7.26 6.71 11.38
CA PHE A 71 7.32 5.56 10.47
C PHE A 71 6.81 4.30 11.15
N LEU A 72 5.82 3.65 10.53
CA LEU A 72 5.30 2.36 11.00
C LEU A 72 5.09 1.44 9.79
N ALA A 73 5.60 0.22 9.88
CA ALA A 73 5.42 -0.80 8.86
C ALA A 73 4.77 -2.04 9.45
N ILE A 74 3.67 -2.46 8.84
CA ILE A 74 2.85 -3.58 9.26
C ILE A 74 2.68 -4.54 8.08
N ARG A 75 2.92 -5.82 8.31
CA ARG A 75 2.63 -6.88 7.35
C ARG A 75 1.29 -7.53 7.66
N THR A 76 0.64 -8.02 6.61
CA THR A 76 -0.62 -8.78 6.73
C THR A 76 -0.63 -9.94 5.74
N ASN A 77 -1.46 -10.93 6.00
CA ASN A 77 -1.69 -12.04 5.05
C ASN A 77 -2.76 -11.69 3.98
N GLY A 78 -3.24 -10.46 3.96
CA GLY A 78 -4.24 -10.00 3.00
C GLY A 78 -3.67 -9.48 1.69
N THR A 79 -4.57 -9.05 0.82
CA THR A 79 -4.28 -8.38 -0.45
C THR A 79 -4.00 -6.89 -0.23
N PRO A 80 -3.53 -6.14 -1.26
CA PRO A 80 -3.43 -4.68 -1.15
C PRO A 80 -4.76 -3.99 -0.79
N VAL A 81 -5.87 -4.45 -1.33
CA VAL A 81 -7.20 -3.92 -0.96
C VAL A 81 -7.49 -4.18 0.52
N ASP A 82 -7.19 -5.37 1.01
CA ASP A 82 -7.31 -5.70 2.44
C ASP A 82 -6.46 -4.77 3.30
N CYS A 83 -5.25 -4.43 2.84
CA CYS A 83 -4.35 -3.51 3.54
C CYS A 83 -5.01 -2.13 3.72
N ILE A 84 -5.66 -1.61 2.69
CA ILE A 84 -6.37 -0.34 2.79
C ILE A 84 -7.55 -0.45 3.75
N LYS A 85 -8.36 -1.49 3.65
CA LYS A 85 -9.50 -1.70 4.53
C LYS A 85 -9.10 -1.85 6.00
N LEU A 86 -8.05 -2.61 6.29
CA LEU A 86 -7.50 -2.75 7.64
C LEU A 86 -7.03 -1.41 8.19
N SER A 87 -6.36 -0.63 7.36
CA SER A 87 -5.87 0.69 7.76
C SER A 87 -7.03 1.62 8.15
N MET A 88 -8.07 1.68 7.31
CA MET A 88 -9.21 2.57 7.55
C MET A 88 -10.05 2.15 8.75
N ASN A 89 -10.28 0.86 8.91
CA ASN A 89 -11.25 0.35 9.89
C ASN A 89 -10.64 0.04 11.26
N ILE A 90 -9.36 -0.29 11.30
CA ILE A 90 -8.74 -0.81 12.52
C ILE A 90 -7.56 0.05 12.98
N LEU A 91 -6.68 0.45 12.07
CA LEU A 91 -5.40 1.06 12.44
C LEU A 91 -5.48 2.57 12.65
N LEU A 92 -6.29 3.27 11.87
CA LEU A 92 -6.30 4.73 11.86
C LEU A 92 -7.54 5.31 12.54
N ASP A 93 -7.34 6.41 13.29
CA ASP A 93 -8.44 7.23 13.81
C ASP A 93 -9.02 8.12 12.71
N GLU A 94 -8.17 8.65 11.85
CA GLU A 94 -8.51 9.58 10.78
C GLU A 94 -7.96 9.07 9.46
N ARG A 95 -8.56 9.53 8.36
CA ARG A 95 -8.12 9.17 7.02
C ARG A 95 -6.71 9.66 6.75
N PRO A 96 -5.88 8.91 6.00
CA PRO A 96 -4.62 9.43 5.52
C PRO A 96 -4.84 10.54 4.49
N ASP A 97 -3.83 11.35 4.29
CA ASP A 97 -3.87 12.43 3.29
C ASP A 97 -3.57 11.92 1.88
N LEU A 98 -2.86 10.81 1.77
CA LEU A 98 -2.47 10.22 0.49
C LEU A 98 -2.32 8.71 0.64
N ILE A 99 -2.79 7.97 -0.36
CA ILE A 99 -2.53 6.55 -0.52
C ILE A 99 -1.61 6.35 -1.71
N VAL A 100 -0.53 5.61 -1.50
CA VAL A 100 0.45 5.28 -2.53
C VAL A 100 0.56 3.77 -2.66
N SER A 101 0.47 3.26 -3.87
CA SER A 101 0.64 1.85 -4.17
C SER A 101 1.84 1.65 -5.10
N GLY A 102 2.77 0.83 -4.70
CA GLY A 102 3.96 0.53 -5.50
C GLY A 102 5.26 0.49 -4.69
N ILE A 103 6.38 0.49 -5.33
CA ILE A 103 6.62 0.45 -6.78
C ILE A 103 6.29 -0.96 -7.29
N ASN A 104 5.51 -1.05 -8.35
CA ASN A 104 5.20 -2.31 -8.97
C ASN A 104 6.24 -2.66 -10.04
N HIS A 105 6.67 -3.93 -10.06
CA HIS A 105 7.55 -4.46 -11.10
C HIS A 105 6.72 -4.93 -12.29
N GLY A 106 6.55 -4.08 -13.28
CA GLY A 106 5.81 -4.40 -14.49
C GLY A 106 4.92 -3.26 -14.94
N SER A 107 4.33 -3.43 -16.11
CA SER A 107 3.42 -2.45 -16.69
C SER A 107 2.01 -2.66 -16.17
N ASN A 108 1.38 -1.59 -15.67
CA ASN A 108 -0.03 -1.56 -15.35
C ASN A 108 -0.87 -0.96 -16.49
N SER A 109 -0.35 -0.99 -17.71
CA SER A 109 -1.05 -0.47 -18.88
C SER A 109 -2.04 -1.47 -19.47
N GLY A 110 -3.08 -0.99 -20.14
CA GLY A 110 -4.07 -1.81 -20.83
C GLY A 110 -4.92 -2.67 -19.90
N VAL A 111 -5.22 -3.88 -20.33
CA VAL A 111 -6.09 -4.81 -19.61
C VAL A 111 -5.51 -5.21 -18.25
N SER A 112 -4.21 -5.25 -18.13
CA SER A 112 -3.54 -5.64 -16.88
C SER A 112 -3.78 -4.65 -15.73
N VAL A 113 -4.11 -3.40 -16.02
CA VAL A 113 -4.45 -2.39 -15.00
C VAL A 113 -5.63 -2.84 -14.14
N ILE A 114 -6.66 -3.43 -14.75
CA ILE A 114 -7.87 -3.86 -14.04
C ILE A 114 -7.56 -5.00 -13.07
N TYR A 115 -6.57 -5.82 -13.38
CA TYR A 115 -6.22 -7.02 -12.61
C TYR A 115 -5.03 -6.81 -11.66
N SER A 116 -4.48 -5.61 -11.62
CA SER A 116 -3.35 -5.31 -10.73
C SER A 116 -3.81 -5.08 -9.30
N GLY A 117 -3.19 -5.78 -8.35
CA GLY A 117 -3.40 -5.51 -6.93
C GLY A 117 -2.98 -4.09 -6.54
N THR A 118 -1.97 -3.55 -7.20
CA THR A 118 -1.53 -2.17 -7.04
C THR A 118 -2.65 -1.19 -7.38
N MET A 119 -3.33 -1.40 -8.51
CA MET A 119 -4.44 -0.56 -8.94
C MET A 119 -5.69 -0.80 -8.09
N GLY A 120 -5.88 -2.01 -7.57
CA GLY A 120 -6.98 -2.30 -6.65
C GLY A 120 -6.93 -1.42 -5.40
N ALA A 121 -5.74 -1.23 -4.84
CA ALA A 121 -5.56 -0.34 -3.69
C ALA A 121 -5.87 1.12 -4.04
N VAL A 122 -5.46 1.59 -5.23
CA VAL A 122 -5.77 2.94 -5.70
C VAL A 122 -7.27 3.14 -5.88
N PHE A 123 -7.96 2.17 -6.47
CA PHE A 123 -9.42 2.23 -6.63
C PHE A 123 -10.15 2.24 -5.29
N GLU A 124 -9.70 1.45 -4.33
CA GLU A 124 -10.27 1.48 -2.98
C GLU A 124 -10.09 2.85 -2.32
N GLY A 125 -8.91 3.45 -2.44
CA GLY A 125 -8.67 4.81 -1.96
C GLY A 125 -9.58 5.83 -2.62
N ALA A 126 -9.77 5.73 -3.93
CA ALA A 126 -10.65 6.62 -4.69
C ALA A 126 -12.12 6.50 -4.22
N LEU A 127 -12.59 5.29 -3.95
CA LEU A 127 -13.93 5.06 -3.41
C LEU A 127 -14.12 5.71 -2.04
N LEU A 128 -13.05 5.85 -1.27
CA LEU A 128 -13.04 6.51 0.04
C LEU A 128 -12.80 8.02 -0.06
N HIS A 129 -12.72 8.57 -1.27
CA HIS A 129 -12.42 9.98 -1.54
C HIS A 129 -11.06 10.44 -0.95
N ILE A 130 -10.08 9.54 -0.94
CA ILE A 130 -8.71 9.84 -0.53
C ILE A 130 -7.85 9.95 -1.78
N PRO A 131 -7.04 11.01 -1.93
CA PRO A 131 -6.06 11.08 -3.02
C PRO A 131 -5.20 9.84 -3.05
N SER A 132 -5.15 9.18 -4.20
CA SER A 132 -4.47 7.90 -4.35
C SER A 132 -3.68 7.86 -5.64
N THR A 133 -2.49 7.30 -5.60
CA THR A 133 -1.62 7.16 -6.76
C THR A 133 -0.86 5.84 -6.70
N HIS A 134 -0.32 5.45 -7.84
CA HIS A 134 0.57 4.29 -7.90
C HIS A 134 1.88 4.67 -8.59
N PHE A 135 2.94 3.97 -8.23
CA PHE A 135 4.21 4.03 -8.91
C PHE A 135 4.51 2.68 -9.53
N GLY A 136 4.67 2.66 -10.83
CA GLY A 136 5.12 1.51 -11.59
C GLY A 136 6.55 1.75 -12.09
N ARG A 137 7.34 0.70 -12.17
CA ARG A 137 8.63 0.77 -12.82
C ARG A 137 8.42 0.56 -14.31
N MET A 138 8.82 1.54 -15.09
CA MET A 138 8.86 1.37 -16.53
C MET A 138 9.80 0.21 -16.87
N PRO A 139 9.41 -0.71 -17.75
CA PRO A 139 10.36 -1.70 -18.23
C PRO A 139 11.58 -0.95 -18.78
N LYS A 140 12.78 -1.45 -18.45
CA LYS A 140 14.01 -0.90 -19.03
C LYS A 140 13.84 -0.92 -20.53
N SER A 141 13.84 0.28 -21.08
CA SER A 141 13.77 0.62 -22.49
C SER A 141 13.53 -0.54 -23.44
N ILE A 142 12.42 -0.49 -24.14
CA ILE A 142 12.37 -1.04 -25.48
C ILE A 142 13.37 -0.20 -26.27
N ASP A 143 14.60 -0.71 -26.35
CA ASP A 143 15.56 -0.13 -27.28
C ASP A 143 14.99 -0.27 -28.68
N PRO A 144 14.93 0.82 -29.43
CA PRO A 144 14.49 0.74 -30.83
C PRO A 144 15.43 -0.13 -31.63
#